data_984aa5d7a4ce8eb8619b7b7b00cb8af2
#
_entry.id   984aa5d7a4ce8eb8619b7b7b00cb8af2
#
_cell.length_a   1.000
_cell.length_b   1.000
_cell.length_c   1.000
_cell.angle_alpha   90.00
_cell.angle_beta   90.00
_cell.angle_gamma   90.00
#
_symmetry.space_group_name_H-M   'P 1'
#
loop_
_entity.id
_entity.type
_entity.pdbx_description
1 polymer ?
#
loop_
_entity_poly.entity_id
_entity_poly.type
_entity_poly.pdbx_seq_one_letter_code
_entity_poly.pdbx_strand_id
1 'polypeptide(L)'
;MKSEKPDSLTPVQWLICVIAVIGFAFDTYELLMLPLIIRPALEGLGGLKFGSPGYNQWRDLFFYIPAISGGIFGLLGGYLTDKLGRRRVLTWSILVYAISACAAGFATSLPVLLFLRCTTFIGVCVEFVAAVAWLAELFPHPKQREAVLGYTQA
;
A
#
# COMPACT_ATOMS: atom_id res chain seq x y z
N MET A 1 7.85 7.19 -42.10
CA MET A 1 7.56 7.04 -40.66
C MET A 1 6.47 8.04 -40.33
N LYS A 2 5.18 7.59 -40.24
CA LYS A 2 4.08 8.44 -39.80
C LYS A 2 4.28 8.64 -38.30
N SER A 3 4.46 9.87 -37.87
CA SER A 3 4.35 10.30 -36.49
C SER A 3 2.89 10.11 -36.08
N GLU A 4 2.55 8.96 -35.50
CA GLU A 4 1.28 8.81 -34.80
C GLU A 4 1.30 9.76 -33.60
N LYS A 5 0.44 10.78 -33.65
CA LYS A 5 0.13 11.62 -32.51
C LYS A 5 -0.34 10.67 -31.39
N PRO A 6 0.13 10.85 -30.14
CA PRO A 6 -0.41 10.10 -29.02
C PRO A 6 -1.90 10.39 -28.96
N ASP A 7 -2.74 9.37 -29.16
CA ASP A 7 -4.17 9.48 -29.00
C ASP A 7 -4.45 10.02 -27.60
N SER A 8 -5.30 11.06 -27.53
CA SER A 8 -5.75 11.61 -26.25
C SER A 8 -6.42 10.50 -25.44
N LEU A 9 -6.11 10.44 -24.14
CA LEU A 9 -6.70 9.47 -23.22
C LEU A 9 -8.23 9.57 -23.28
N THR A 10 -8.89 8.42 -23.33
CA THR A 10 -10.36 8.36 -23.25
C THR A 10 -10.83 8.81 -21.86
N PRO A 11 -12.08 9.29 -21.72
CA PRO A 11 -12.63 9.68 -20.40
C PRO A 11 -12.53 8.57 -19.35
N VAL A 12 -12.69 7.31 -19.78
CA VAL A 12 -12.58 6.14 -18.89
C VAL A 12 -11.13 5.94 -18.44
N GLN A 13 -10.15 6.09 -19.32
CA GLN A 13 -8.73 6.01 -18.96
C GLN A 13 -8.33 7.13 -18.00
N TRP A 14 -8.85 8.36 -18.19
CA TRP A 14 -8.67 9.47 -17.26
C TRP A 14 -9.24 9.14 -15.88
N LEU A 15 -10.46 8.61 -15.83
CA LEU A 15 -11.09 8.21 -14.57
C LEU A 15 -10.25 7.15 -13.83
N ILE A 16 -9.72 6.16 -14.56
CA ILE A 16 -8.85 5.13 -13.98
C ILE A 16 -7.56 5.75 -13.42
N CYS A 17 -6.93 6.68 -14.15
CA CYS A 17 -5.74 7.38 -13.66
C CYS A 17 -6.04 8.14 -12.36
N VAL A 18 -7.16 8.87 -12.29
CA VAL A 18 -7.55 9.63 -11.08
C VAL A 18 -7.77 8.70 -9.90
N ILE A 19 -8.46 7.55 -10.10
CA ILE A 19 -8.68 6.56 -9.05
C ILE A 19 -7.34 5.97 -8.58
N ALA A 20 -6.43 5.68 -9.50
CA ALA A 20 -5.11 5.16 -9.16
C ALA A 20 -4.27 6.18 -8.36
N VAL A 21 -4.29 7.47 -8.73
CA VAL A 21 -3.61 8.54 -7.97
C VAL A 21 -4.16 8.61 -6.54
N ILE A 22 -5.47 8.55 -6.38
CA ILE A 22 -6.10 8.55 -5.05
C ILE A 22 -5.65 7.32 -4.25
N GLY A 23 -5.63 6.12 -4.86
CA GLY A 23 -5.14 4.89 -4.22
C GLY A 23 -3.69 5.04 -3.73
N PHE A 24 -2.77 5.43 -4.61
CA PHE A 24 -1.35 5.63 -4.24
C PHE A 24 -1.14 6.74 -3.20
N ALA A 25 -1.99 7.79 -3.20
CA ALA A 25 -1.96 8.79 -2.15
C ALA A 25 -2.35 8.20 -0.78
N PHE A 26 -3.34 7.30 -0.73
CA PHE A 26 -3.70 6.58 0.49
C PHE A 26 -2.60 5.61 0.94
N ASP A 27 -1.93 4.92 0.02
CA ASP A 27 -0.77 4.07 0.33
C ASP A 27 0.37 4.88 0.97
N THR A 28 0.68 6.04 0.39
CA THR A 28 1.68 6.97 0.93
C THR A 28 1.27 7.48 2.31
N TYR A 29 -0.01 7.85 2.48
CA TYR A 29 -0.55 8.26 3.77
C TYR A 29 -0.38 7.18 4.84
N GLU A 30 -0.68 5.91 4.52
CA GLU A 30 -0.53 4.79 5.43
C GLU A 30 0.94 4.57 5.88
N LEU A 31 1.89 4.75 4.96
CA LEU A 31 3.33 4.72 5.29
C LEU A 31 3.73 5.83 6.26
N LEU A 32 3.21 7.05 6.04
CA LEU A 32 3.53 8.21 6.87
C LEU A 32 2.81 8.20 8.22
N MET A 33 1.69 7.48 8.35
CA MET A 33 0.95 7.38 9.60
C MET A 33 1.74 6.70 10.71
N LEU A 34 2.57 5.71 10.40
CA LEU A 34 3.30 4.96 11.43
C LEU A 34 4.21 5.86 12.28
N PRO A 35 5.09 6.71 11.72
CA PRO A 35 5.91 7.63 12.51
C PRO A 35 5.09 8.58 13.40
N LEU A 36 3.89 8.95 12.97
CA LEU A 36 3.01 9.87 13.72
C LEU A 36 2.34 9.20 14.90
N ILE A 37 1.87 7.95 14.74
CA ILE A 37 1.10 7.25 15.77
C ILE A 37 1.94 6.40 16.71
N ILE A 38 3.20 6.07 16.34
CA ILE A 38 4.02 5.12 17.11
C ILE A 38 4.26 5.58 18.54
N ARG A 39 4.53 6.86 18.74
CA ARG A 39 4.79 7.40 20.08
C ARG A 39 3.57 7.34 20.99
N PRO A 40 2.41 7.92 20.62
CA PRO A 40 1.22 7.83 21.47
C PRO A 40 0.73 6.37 21.67
N ALA A 41 0.93 5.49 20.68
CA ALA A 41 0.58 4.08 20.80
C ALA A 41 1.47 3.36 21.83
N LEU A 42 2.78 3.56 21.81
CA LEU A 42 3.71 2.94 22.76
C LEU A 42 3.54 3.48 24.19
N GLU A 43 3.28 4.77 24.33
CA GLU A 43 3.02 5.39 25.63
C GLU A 43 1.63 4.98 26.17
N GLY A 44 0.57 5.03 25.35
CA GLY A 44 -0.81 4.79 25.76
C GLY A 44 -1.15 3.30 25.94
N LEU A 45 -0.82 2.45 24.96
CA LEU A 45 -1.14 1.02 25.02
C LEU A 45 -0.08 0.19 25.76
N GLY A 46 1.18 0.61 25.67
CA GLY A 46 2.30 -0.13 26.27
C GLY A 46 2.75 0.41 27.63
N GLY A 47 2.32 1.60 28.03
CA GLY A 47 2.83 2.26 29.23
C GLY A 47 4.34 2.53 29.19
N LEU A 48 4.94 2.55 28.00
CA LEU A 48 6.39 2.63 27.81
C LEU A 48 6.83 4.09 27.77
N LYS A 49 7.81 4.43 28.59
CA LYS A 49 8.40 5.78 28.61
C LYS A 49 9.29 5.98 27.38
N PHE A 50 9.19 7.14 26.74
CA PHE A 50 10.04 7.52 25.62
C PHE A 50 11.53 7.34 25.95
N GLY A 51 12.27 6.70 25.05
CA GLY A 51 13.71 6.43 25.22
C GLY A 51 14.07 5.25 26.09
N SER A 52 13.08 4.55 26.73
CA SER A 52 13.37 3.32 27.46
C SER A 52 13.77 2.17 26.51
N PRO A 53 14.57 1.19 26.99
CA PRO A 53 14.94 0.03 26.17
C PRO A 53 13.72 -0.68 25.56
N GLY A 54 12.65 -0.87 26.33
CA GLY A 54 11.41 -1.47 25.85
C GLY A 54 10.71 -0.62 24.78
N TYR A 55 10.70 0.71 24.92
CA TYR A 55 10.18 1.61 23.90
C TYR A 55 10.93 1.45 22.57
N ASN A 56 12.27 1.44 22.61
CA ASN A 56 13.08 1.31 21.41
C ASN A 56 12.86 -0.05 20.73
N GLN A 57 12.79 -1.14 21.49
CA GLN A 57 12.52 -2.47 20.96
C GLN A 57 11.16 -2.54 20.23
N TRP A 58 10.08 -2.06 20.85
CA TRP A 58 8.77 -2.06 20.24
C TRP A 58 8.69 -1.14 19.02
N ARG A 59 9.32 0.04 19.08
CA ARG A 59 9.42 0.94 17.93
C ARG A 59 10.05 0.22 16.75
N ASP A 60 11.18 -0.45 16.96
CA ASP A 60 11.92 -1.14 15.91
C ASP A 60 11.11 -2.33 15.36
N LEU A 61 10.38 -3.08 16.21
CA LEU A 61 9.47 -4.13 15.78
C LEU A 61 8.34 -3.59 14.88
N PHE A 62 7.77 -2.43 15.20
CA PHE A 62 6.73 -1.80 14.39
C PHE A 62 7.21 -1.32 13.02
N PHE A 63 8.51 -1.06 12.86
CA PHE A 63 9.08 -0.72 11.55
C PHE A 63 9.52 -1.96 10.77
N TYR A 64 10.26 -2.88 11.40
CA TYR A 64 10.87 -4.00 10.67
C TYR A 64 9.89 -5.12 10.34
N ILE A 65 9.03 -5.53 11.26
CA ILE A 65 8.14 -6.68 11.03
C ILE A 65 7.11 -6.41 9.92
N PRO A 66 6.39 -5.28 9.90
CA PRO A 66 5.52 -4.94 8.78
C PRO A 66 6.27 -4.83 7.45
N ALA A 67 7.44 -4.19 7.43
CA ALA A 67 8.24 -4.04 6.21
C ALA A 67 8.69 -5.39 5.63
N ILE A 68 9.18 -6.30 6.46
CA ILE A 68 9.58 -7.65 6.03
C ILE A 68 8.37 -8.43 5.54
N SER A 69 7.26 -8.42 6.29
CA SER A 69 6.03 -9.13 5.89
C SER A 69 5.46 -8.58 4.60
N GLY A 70 5.38 -7.24 4.45
CA GLY A 70 4.93 -6.60 3.22
C GLY A 70 5.82 -6.92 2.03
N GLY A 71 7.14 -6.93 2.20
CA GLY A 71 8.09 -7.30 1.14
C GLY A 71 7.89 -8.75 0.66
N ILE A 72 7.80 -9.71 1.59
CA ILE A 72 7.58 -11.14 1.27
C ILE A 72 6.23 -11.32 0.56
N PHE A 73 5.16 -10.80 1.14
CA PHE A 73 3.82 -10.96 0.58
C PHE A 73 3.57 -10.09 -0.65
N GLY A 74 4.28 -8.98 -0.82
CA GLY A 74 4.28 -8.20 -2.06
C GLY A 74 4.83 -8.99 -3.25
N LEU A 75 5.93 -9.73 -3.05
CA LEU A 75 6.46 -10.65 -4.07
C LEU A 75 5.48 -11.78 -4.39
N LEU A 76 4.88 -12.39 -3.37
CA LEU A 76 3.82 -13.40 -3.55
C LEU A 76 2.58 -12.80 -4.21
N GLY A 77 2.28 -11.54 -3.95
CA GLY A 77 1.19 -10.77 -4.56
C GLY A 77 1.32 -10.70 -6.08
N GLY A 78 2.53 -10.53 -6.61
CA GLY A 78 2.79 -10.61 -8.05
C GLY A 78 2.35 -11.95 -8.65
N TYR A 79 2.76 -13.07 -8.05
CA TYR A 79 2.33 -14.40 -8.48
C TYR A 79 0.81 -14.61 -8.38
N LEU A 80 0.20 -14.14 -7.28
CA LEU A 80 -1.25 -14.21 -7.09
C LEU A 80 -2.00 -13.37 -8.14
N THR A 81 -1.47 -12.22 -8.48
CA THR A 81 -2.01 -11.29 -9.48
C THR A 81 -2.07 -11.93 -10.86
N ASP A 82 -1.04 -12.67 -11.24
CA ASP A 82 -1.01 -13.40 -12.51
C ASP A 82 -1.96 -14.61 -12.51
N LYS A 83 -2.11 -15.31 -11.38
CA LYS A 83 -2.93 -16.53 -11.28
C LYS A 83 -4.41 -16.28 -11.07
N LEU A 84 -4.79 -15.33 -10.21
CA LEU A 84 -6.18 -15.05 -9.81
C LEU A 84 -6.82 -13.91 -10.63
N GLY A 85 -6.00 -13.18 -11.38
CA GLY A 85 -6.41 -12.01 -12.14
C GLY A 85 -6.28 -10.71 -11.32
N ARG A 86 -5.73 -9.70 -11.96
CA ARG A 86 -5.31 -8.42 -11.36
C ARG A 86 -6.43 -7.69 -10.64
N ARG A 87 -7.62 -7.63 -11.27
CA ARG A 87 -8.77 -6.96 -10.69
C ARG A 87 -9.24 -7.59 -9.37
N ARG A 88 -9.21 -8.93 -9.28
CA ARG A 88 -9.62 -9.63 -8.05
C ARG A 88 -8.63 -9.39 -6.93
N VAL A 89 -7.35 -9.55 -7.22
CA VAL A 89 -6.29 -9.35 -6.22
C VAL A 89 -6.30 -7.90 -5.72
N LEU A 90 -6.44 -6.91 -6.61
CA LEU A 90 -6.56 -5.51 -6.26
C LEU A 90 -7.74 -5.25 -5.32
N THR A 91 -8.93 -5.79 -5.63
CA THR A 91 -10.11 -5.60 -4.77
C THR A 91 -9.92 -6.23 -3.39
N TRP A 92 -9.39 -7.45 -3.33
CA TRP A 92 -9.18 -8.14 -2.05
C TRP A 92 -8.09 -7.49 -1.20
N SER A 93 -6.99 -7.01 -1.82
CA SER A 93 -5.92 -6.32 -1.09
C SER A 93 -6.41 -5.02 -0.46
N ILE A 94 -7.19 -4.22 -1.20
CA ILE A 94 -7.83 -3.00 -0.67
C ILE A 94 -8.75 -3.31 0.52
N LEU A 95 -9.58 -4.34 0.41
CA LEU A 95 -10.46 -4.75 1.51
C LEU A 95 -9.67 -5.19 2.74
N VAL A 96 -8.62 -5.99 2.55
CA VAL A 96 -7.77 -6.47 3.65
C VAL A 96 -7.13 -5.29 4.38
N TYR A 97 -6.47 -4.38 3.65
CA TYR A 97 -5.80 -3.27 4.34
C TYR A 97 -6.80 -2.29 4.96
N ALA A 98 -7.90 -1.97 4.31
CA ALA A 98 -8.90 -1.05 4.84
C ALA A 98 -9.53 -1.59 6.13
N ILE A 99 -9.92 -2.87 6.16
CA ILE A 99 -10.46 -3.52 7.36
C ILE A 99 -9.40 -3.57 8.46
N SER A 100 -8.16 -3.93 8.13
CA SER A 100 -7.06 -4.00 9.10
C SER A 100 -6.70 -2.63 9.67
N ALA A 101 -6.67 -1.58 8.85
CA ALA A 101 -6.42 -0.22 9.28
C ALA A 101 -7.54 0.30 10.19
N CYS A 102 -8.81 0.05 9.84
CA CYS A 102 -9.94 0.37 10.71
C CYS A 102 -9.86 -0.38 12.04
N ALA A 103 -9.57 -1.68 12.02
CA ALA A 103 -9.44 -2.50 13.22
C ALA A 103 -8.27 -2.06 14.12
N ALA A 104 -7.18 -1.53 13.52
CA ALA A 104 -6.05 -0.99 14.28
C ALA A 104 -6.44 0.18 15.20
N GLY A 105 -7.45 0.96 14.83
CA GLY A 105 -8.00 2.02 15.68
C GLY A 105 -8.67 1.50 16.97
N PHE A 106 -9.06 0.23 17.02
CA PHE A 106 -9.66 -0.43 18.18
C PHE A 106 -8.70 -1.37 18.92
N ALA A 107 -7.42 -1.36 18.57
CA ALA A 107 -6.43 -2.19 19.22
C ALA A 107 -6.25 -1.81 20.68
N THR A 108 -6.30 -2.82 21.58
CA THR A 108 -6.17 -2.66 23.03
C THR A 108 -4.80 -3.07 23.56
N SER A 109 -3.92 -3.59 22.71
CA SER A 109 -2.58 -4.03 23.08
C SER A 109 -1.59 -3.88 21.95
N LEU A 110 -0.30 -3.73 22.28
CA LEU A 110 0.77 -3.57 21.28
C LEU A 110 0.90 -4.77 20.32
N PRO A 111 0.82 -6.04 20.76
CA PRO A 111 0.87 -7.18 19.83
C PRO A 111 -0.27 -7.20 18.82
N VAL A 112 -1.49 -6.88 19.26
CA VAL A 112 -2.67 -6.79 18.37
C VAL A 112 -2.49 -5.66 17.37
N LEU A 113 -2.03 -4.50 17.82
CA LEU A 113 -1.73 -3.37 16.92
C LEU A 113 -0.65 -3.74 15.91
N LEU A 114 0.43 -4.41 16.33
CA LEU A 114 1.50 -4.86 15.45
C LEU A 114 0.99 -5.85 14.40
N PHE A 115 0.18 -6.82 14.79
CA PHE A 115 -0.43 -7.79 13.86
C PHE A 115 -1.30 -7.08 12.81
N LEU A 116 -2.15 -6.15 13.24
CA LEU A 116 -3.00 -5.38 12.33
C LEU A 116 -2.17 -4.48 11.39
N ARG A 117 -1.07 -3.90 11.87
CA ARG A 117 -0.12 -3.16 11.02
C ARG A 117 0.56 -4.05 9.98
N CYS A 118 0.93 -5.28 10.34
CA CYS A 118 1.47 -6.24 9.37
C CYS A 118 0.44 -6.57 8.27
N THR A 119 -0.80 -6.87 8.65
CA THR A 119 -1.87 -7.17 7.67
C THR A 119 -2.21 -5.98 6.80
N THR A 120 -2.25 -4.78 7.34
CA THR A 120 -2.40 -3.53 6.57
C THR A 120 -1.27 -3.39 5.54
N PHE A 121 -0.02 -3.53 5.98
CA PHE A 121 1.14 -3.35 5.12
C PHE A 121 1.25 -4.42 4.02
N ILE A 122 0.88 -5.67 4.32
CA ILE A 122 0.74 -6.73 3.33
C ILE A 122 -0.29 -6.34 2.26
N GLY A 123 -1.46 -5.85 2.68
CA GLY A 123 -2.51 -5.40 1.76
C GLY A 123 -2.04 -4.29 0.83
N VAL A 124 -1.39 -3.26 1.38
CA VAL A 124 -0.80 -2.13 0.62
C VAL A 124 0.24 -2.61 -0.39
N CYS A 125 1.19 -3.47 0.02
CA CYS A 125 2.22 -3.99 -0.89
C CYS A 125 1.64 -4.82 -2.04
N VAL A 126 0.65 -5.67 -1.76
CA VAL A 126 -0.04 -6.49 -2.78
C VAL A 126 -0.88 -5.62 -3.70
N GLU A 127 -1.58 -4.60 -3.16
CA GLU A 127 -2.33 -3.63 -3.94
C GLU A 127 -1.43 -2.88 -4.91
N PHE A 128 -0.31 -2.33 -4.42
CA PHE A 128 0.64 -1.59 -5.24
C PHE A 128 1.10 -2.41 -6.45
N VAL A 129 1.52 -3.67 -6.22
CA VAL A 129 1.96 -4.57 -7.30
C VAL A 129 0.82 -4.84 -8.30
N ALA A 130 -0.39 -5.11 -7.82
CA ALA A 130 -1.54 -5.39 -8.66
C ALA A 130 -1.99 -4.15 -9.46
N ALA A 131 -1.97 -2.95 -8.84
CA ALA A 131 -2.34 -1.69 -9.47
C ALA A 131 -1.37 -1.29 -10.58
N VAL A 132 -0.06 -1.36 -10.32
CA VAL A 132 0.98 -1.05 -11.33
C VAL A 132 0.88 -2.02 -12.51
N ALA A 133 0.71 -3.32 -12.23
CA ALA A 133 0.54 -4.32 -13.28
C ALA A 133 -0.73 -4.09 -14.11
N TRP A 134 -1.83 -3.72 -13.47
CA TRP A 134 -3.10 -3.43 -14.15
C TRP A 134 -3.02 -2.15 -15.00
N LEU A 135 -2.42 -1.08 -14.48
CA LEU A 135 -2.19 0.15 -15.25
C LEU A 135 -1.31 -0.12 -16.47
N ALA A 136 -0.24 -0.91 -16.31
CA ALA A 136 0.64 -1.27 -17.41
C ALA A 136 -0.06 -2.01 -18.56
N GLU A 137 -1.11 -2.79 -18.28
CA GLU A 137 -1.91 -3.47 -19.30
C GLU A 137 -2.93 -2.57 -19.99
N LEU A 138 -3.51 -1.62 -19.26
CA LEU A 138 -4.49 -0.68 -19.81
C LEU A 138 -3.89 0.29 -20.82
N PHE A 139 -2.58 0.51 -20.76
CA PHE A 139 -1.85 1.42 -21.65
C PHE A 139 -0.82 0.66 -22.49
N PRO A 140 -1.21 0.07 -23.64
CA PRO A 140 -0.34 -0.74 -24.48
C PRO A 140 0.79 0.06 -25.14
N HIS A 141 0.62 1.38 -25.36
CA HIS A 141 1.63 2.24 -25.94
C HIS A 141 2.71 2.61 -24.92
N PRO A 142 4.01 2.29 -25.16
CA PRO A 142 5.08 2.49 -24.17
C PRO A 142 5.15 3.91 -23.60
N LYS A 143 5.07 4.94 -24.46
CA LYS A 143 5.13 6.35 -24.03
C LYS A 143 3.96 6.77 -23.14
N GLN A 144 2.74 6.30 -23.45
CA GLN A 144 1.56 6.57 -22.63
C GLN A 144 1.67 5.85 -21.30
N ARG A 145 2.10 4.59 -21.31
CA ARG A 145 2.30 3.79 -20.08
C ARG A 145 3.32 4.42 -19.16
N GLU A 146 4.49 4.83 -19.68
CA GLU A 146 5.53 5.49 -18.89
C GLU A 146 5.02 6.81 -18.28
N ALA A 147 4.31 7.61 -19.07
CA ALA A 147 3.72 8.87 -18.59
C ALA A 147 2.66 8.62 -17.51
N VAL A 148 1.74 7.67 -17.70
CA VAL A 148 0.69 7.34 -16.73
C VAL A 148 1.30 6.80 -15.45
N LEU A 149 2.22 5.83 -15.52
CA LEU A 149 2.89 5.30 -14.33
C LEU A 149 3.70 6.38 -13.59
N GLY A 150 4.39 7.26 -14.33
CA GLY A 150 5.12 8.36 -13.73
C GLY A 150 4.22 9.38 -13.03
N TYR A 151 3.12 9.82 -13.66
CA TYR A 151 2.20 10.79 -13.07
C TYR A 151 1.30 10.22 -11.97
N THR A 152 0.99 8.94 -11.98
CA THR A 152 0.14 8.33 -10.93
C THR A 152 0.91 8.02 -9.65
N GLN A 153 2.25 7.95 -9.72
CA GLN A 153 3.11 7.62 -8.56
C GLN A 153 3.94 8.82 -8.06
N ALA A 154 3.87 9.97 -8.73
CA ALA A 154 4.54 11.20 -8.33
C ALA A 154 3.73 12.00 -7.31
#